data_80c8c2efa9c3e7b2418d3590fa2ef406
#
_entry.id   80c8c2efa9c3e7b2418d3590fa2ef406
#
_cell.length_a   1.000
_cell.length_b   1.000
_cell.length_c   1.000
_cell.angle_alpha   90.00
_cell.angle_beta   90.00
_cell.angle_gamma   90.00
#
_symmetry.space_group_name_H-M   'P 1'
#
loop_
_entity.id
_entity.type
_entity.pdbx_description
1 polymer ?
#
loop_
_entity_poly.entity_id
_entity_poly.type
_entity_poly.pdbx_seq_one_letter_code
_entity_poly.pdbx_strand_id
1 'polypeptide(L)'
;MKLCVIYDSKTGNTRQAAEWIAEGMCSALAEGRAFSIEELDEEFVRESKGAVIGCPSYAAMMTPDLRTWLMSAGKLGLAGKLGGAFATEQYTHGGGEGVVRSILGAELVFGMLCYSGGGSCGRPIIHLGPVGVNGNVEPHNRLENYEENFRVFGQRFAAKALELFGPRP
;
A
#
# COMPACT_ATOMS: atom_id res chain seq x y z
N MET A 1 -9.49 -12.65 -8.70
CA MET A 1 -8.06 -12.61 -8.27
C MET A 1 -8.00 -11.94 -6.91
N LYS A 2 -7.35 -12.54 -5.89
CA LYS A 2 -7.19 -11.95 -4.56
C LYS A 2 -5.98 -11.01 -4.54
N LEU A 3 -6.16 -9.85 -3.92
CA LEU A 3 -5.13 -8.85 -3.64
C LEU A 3 -5.31 -8.35 -2.20
N CYS A 4 -4.24 -8.05 -1.50
CA CYS A 4 -4.34 -7.57 -0.13
C CYS A 4 -3.62 -6.22 0.07
N VAL A 5 -4.11 -5.48 1.05
CA VAL A 5 -3.44 -4.31 1.61
C VAL A 5 -3.12 -4.62 3.07
N ILE A 6 -1.87 -4.46 3.47
CA ILE A 6 -1.39 -4.78 4.83
C ILE A 6 -0.89 -3.48 5.46
N TYR A 7 -1.38 -3.16 6.64
CA TYR A 7 -1.08 -1.87 7.24
C TYR A 7 -0.83 -1.95 8.76
N ASP A 8 0.01 -1.02 9.25
CA ASP A 8 0.01 -0.61 10.65
C ASP A 8 -0.69 0.74 10.79
N SER A 9 -1.54 0.89 11.79
CA SER A 9 -2.28 2.14 12.01
C SER A 9 -2.63 2.34 13.48
N LYS A 10 -2.17 3.45 14.08
CA LYS A 10 -2.47 3.77 15.48
C LYS A 10 -3.68 4.70 15.65
N THR A 11 -3.91 5.61 14.69
CA THR A 11 -4.96 6.64 14.79
C THR A 11 -6.07 6.49 13.76
N GLY A 12 -6.02 5.46 12.92
CA GLY A 12 -7.01 5.17 11.89
C GLY A 12 -6.74 5.76 10.50
N ASN A 13 -5.84 6.74 10.36
CA ASN A 13 -5.59 7.38 9.06
C ASN A 13 -5.01 6.41 8.03
N THR A 14 -4.02 5.61 8.43
CA THR A 14 -3.42 4.61 7.52
C THR A 14 -4.41 3.48 7.21
N ARG A 15 -5.24 3.09 8.19
CA ARG A 15 -6.34 2.17 7.97
C ARG A 15 -7.30 2.68 6.89
N GLN A 16 -7.73 3.92 6.99
CA GLN A 16 -8.64 4.53 6.01
C GLN A 16 -8.02 4.55 4.60
N ALA A 17 -6.73 4.92 4.50
CA ALA A 17 -6.00 4.88 3.23
C ALA A 17 -5.92 3.45 2.65
N ALA A 18 -5.68 2.45 3.50
CA ALA A 18 -5.66 1.03 3.11
C ALA A 18 -7.03 0.56 2.59
N GLU A 19 -8.12 0.97 3.24
CA GLU A 19 -9.49 0.67 2.82
C GLU A 19 -9.78 1.27 1.44
N TRP A 20 -9.40 2.53 1.17
CA TRP A 20 -9.55 3.14 -0.17
C TRP A 20 -8.73 2.44 -1.25
N ILE A 21 -7.52 1.97 -0.94
CA ILE A 21 -6.73 1.16 -1.89
C ILE A 21 -7.47 -0.16 -2.20
N ALA A 22 -7.96 -0.85 -1.18
CA ALA A 22 -8.70 -2.11 -1.35
C ALA A 22 -9.98 -1.92 -2.16
N GLU A 23 -10.74 -0.85 -1.91
CA GLU A 23 -11.92 -0.49 -2.71
C GLU A 23 -11.53 -0.19 -4.18
N GLY A 24 -10.42 0.49 -4.41
CA GLY A 24 -9.86 0.69 -5.74
C GLY A 24 -9.54 -0.65 -6.45
N MET A 25 -8.98 -1.62 -5.75
CA MET A 25 -8.73 -2.97 -6.28
C MET A 25 -10.04 -3.66 -6.67
N CYS A 26 -11.08 -3.55 -5.84
CA CYS A 26 -12.39 -4.16 -6.12
C CYS A 26 -13.05 -3.55 -7.36
N SER A 27 -12.89 -2.26 -7.60
CA SER A 27 -13.46 -1.60 -8.79
C SER A 27 -12.81 -2.06 -10.10
N ALA A 28 -11.61 -2.67 -10.04
CA ALA A 28 -10.90 -3.26 -11.16
C ALA A 28 -11.08 -4.80 -11.25
N LEU A 29 -12.20 -5.32 -10.71
CA LEU A 29 -12.57 -6.73 -10.77
C LEU A 29 -11.64 -7.70 -10.01
N ALA A 30 -10.90 -7.19 -9.03
CA ALA A 30 -10.17 -8.01 -8.07
C ALA A 30 -10.93 -8.13 -6.74
N GLU A 31 -10.61 -9.14 -5.95
CA GLU A 31 -11.05 -9.23 -4.56
C GLU A 31 -9.97 -8.57 -3.69
N GLY A 32 -10.16 -7.28 -3.40
CA GLY A 32 -9.26 -6.48 -2.57
C GLY A 32 -9.70 -6.48 -1.11
N ARG A 33 -8.78 -6.79 -0.18
CA ARG A 33 -9.04 -6.69 1.27
C ARG A 33 -7.90 -5.99 1.98
N ALA A 34 -8.23 -5.22 3.02
CA ALA A 34 -7.27 -4.54 3.88
C ALA A 34 -7.21 -5.23 5.25
N PHE A 35 -6.00 -5.46 5.76
CA PHE A 35 -5.74 -6.11 7.04
C PHE A 35 -4.72 -5.31 7.83
N SER A 36 -4.95 -5.18 9.14
CA SER A 36 -3.88 -4.73 10.03
C SER A 36 -2.84 -5.83 10.22
N ILE A 37 -1.61 -5.45 10.56
CA ILE A 37 -0.56 -6.43 10.90
C ILE A 37 -0.92 -7.25 12.16
N GLU A 38 -1.82 -6.76 12.99
CA GLU A 38 -2.29 -7.40 14.22
C GLU A 38 -3.39 -8.43 13.95
N GLU A 39 -4.22 -8.21 12.93
CA GLU A 39 -5.39 -9.03 12.58
C GLU A 39 -5.30 -9.54 11.13
N LEU A 40 -4.15 -10.14 10.78
CA LEU A 40 -3.84 -10.56 9.43
C LEU A 40 -4.47 -11.93 9.12
N ASP A 41 -5.27 -12.01 8.05
CA ASP A 41 -5.65 -13.27 7.44
C ASP A 41 -4.49 -13.82 6.59
N GLU A 42 -3.61 -14.62 7.22
CA GLU A 42 -2.43 -15.16 6.55
C GLU A 42 -2.78 -16.06 5.35
N GLU A 43 -3.90 -16.75 5.38
CA GLU A 43 -4.33 -17.61 4.26
C GLU A 43 -4.71 -16.75 3.06
N PHE A 44 -5.50 -15.70 3.28
CA PHE A 44 -5.83 -14.74 2.22
C PHE A 44 -4.58 -14.12 1.62
N VAL A 45 -3.60 -13.73 2.45
CA VAL A 45 -2.32 -13.18 1.97
C VAL A 45 -1.55 -14.20 1.14
N ARG A 46 -1.48 -15.45 1.56
CA ARG A 46 -0.79 -16.51 0.79
C ARG A 46 -1.44 -16.74 -0.57
N GLU A 47 -2.76 -16.68 -0.66
CA GLU A 47 -3.52 -16.86 -1.91
C GLU A 47 -3.51 -15.60 -2.80
N SER A 48 -3.23 -14.43 -2.25
CA SER A 48 -3.18 -13.17 -3.00
C SER A 48 -2.06 -13.18 -4.02
N LYS A 49 -2.29 -12.57 -5.18
CA LYS A 49 -1.29 -12.36 -6.25
C LYS A 49 -0.48 -11.09 -6.08
N GLY A 50 -0.89 -10.22 -5.17
CA GLY A 50 -0.17 -8.99 -4.83
C GLY A 50 -0.53 -8.50 -3.43
N ALA A 51 0.39 -7.74 -2.86
CA ALA A 51 0.23 -7.09 -1.56
C ALA A 51 0.72 -5.65 -1.64
N VAL A 52 -0.08 -4.72 -1.13
CA VAL A 52 0.32 -3.33 -0.89
C VAL A 52 0.55 -3.16 0.60
N ILE A 53 1.71 -2.64 0.99
CA ILE A 53 2.10 -2.52 2.39
C ILE A 53 2.23 -1.05 2.77
N GLY A 54 1.76 -0.65 3.96
CA GLY A 54 1.87 0.74 4.39
C GLY A 54 1.79 0.97 5.89
N CYS A 55 2.30 2.13 6.32
CA CYS A 55 2.21 2.61 7.69
C CYS A 55 2.31 4.13 7.76
N PRO A 56 2.02 4.74 8.93
CA PRO A 56 2.28 6.15 9.12
C PRO A 56 3.79 6.42 9.17
N SER A 57 4.17 7.66 8.79
CA SER A 57 5.53 8.17 8.97
C SER A 57 5.67 8.71 10.38
N TYR A 58 6.53 8.12 11.17
CA TYR A 58 6.95 8.62 12.49
C TYR A 58 8.43 8.95 12.48
N ALA A 59 8.77 10.21 12.76
CA ALA A 59 10.15 10.70 12.68
C ALA A 59 10.82 10.39 11.31
N ALA A 60 10.05 10.52 10.21
CA ALA A 60 10.45 10.20 8.83
C ALA A 60 10.84 8.74 8.59
N MET A 61 10.38 7.81 9.44
CA MET A 61 10.64 6.38 9.36
C MET A 61 9.34 5.58 9.41
N MET A 62 9.40 4.33 8.92
CA MET A 62 8.32 3.37 9.17
C MET A 62 8.19 3.06 10.65
N THR A 63 6.99 2.65 11.06
CA THR A 63 6.75 2.28 12.46
C THR A 63 7.60 1.09 12.90
N PRO A 64 8.02 1.03 14.17
CA PRO A 64 8.72 -0.14 14.71
C PRO A 64 7.92 -1.44 14.55
N ASP A 65 6.59 -1.36 14.69
CA ASP A 65 5.71 -2.52 14.60
C ASP A 65 5.69 -3.08 13.17
N LEU A 66 5.53 -2.22 12.13
CA LEU A 66 5.63 -2.67 10.74
C LEU A 66 7.01 -3.23 10.43
N ARG A 67 8.08 -2.58 10.90
CA ARG A 67 9.44 -3.08 10.69
C ARG A 67 9.64 -4.48 11.29
N THR A 68 9.16 -4.68 12.52
CA THR A 68 9.23 -5.98 13.20
C THR A 68 8.42 -7.04 12.45
N TRP A 69 7.22 -6.68 12.01
CA TRP A 69 6.37 -7.56 11.21
C TRP A 69 7.06 -7.98 9.90
N LEU A 70 7.66 -7.04 9.17
CA LEU A 70 8.40 -7.31 7.93
C LEU A 70 9.52 -8.32 8.13
N MET A 71 10.22 -8.30 9.27
CA MET A 71 11.26 -9.28 9.58
C MET A 71 10.73 -10.73 9.61
N SER A 72 9.45 -10.93 9.84
CA SER A 72 8.79 -12.24 9.89
C SER A 72 7.92 -12.55 8.66
N ALA A 73 7.71 -11.59 7.77
CA ALA A 73 6.75 -11.68 6.65
C ALA A 73 7.16 -12.67 5.55
N GLY A 74 8.43 -13.08 5.48
CA GLY A 74 8.91 -14.06 4.49
C GLY A 74 8.13 -15.38 4.50
N LYS A 75 7.60 -15.80 5.66
CA LYS A 75 6.75 -17.00 5.81
C LYS A 75 5.41 -16.93 5.04
N LEU A 76 5.01 -15.74 4.60
CA LEU A 76 3.74 -15.52 3.88
C LEU A 76 3.80 -15.81 2.39
N GLY A 77 4.95 -16.26 1.88
CA GLY A 77 5.11 -16.62 0.47
C GLY A 77 4.98 -15.41 -0.46
N LEU A 78 5.64 -14.29 -0.13
CA LEU A 78 5.57 -13.04 -0.88
C LEU A 78 6.37 -13.05 -2.18
N ALA A 79 7.34 -13.95 -2.34
CA ALA A 79 8.18 -14.04 -3.52
C ALA A 79 7.35 -14.22 -4.80
N GLY A 80 7.67 -13.45 -5.84
CA GLY A 80 6.99 -13.47 -7.14
C GLY A 80 5.62 -12.77 -7.17
N LYS A 81 5.09 -12.28 -6.05
CA LYS A 81 3.86 -11.48 -6.01
C LYS A 81 4.12 -10.04 -6.44
N LEU A 82 3.07 -9.36 -6.89
CA LEU A 82 3.13 -7.91 -7.10
C LEU A 82 3.23 -7.20 -5.75
N GLY A 83 4.17 -6.28 -5.62
CA GLY A 83 4.38 -5.47 -4.43
C GLY A 83 4.06 -4.01 -4.68
N GLY A 84 3.62 -3.29 -3.67
CA GLY A 84 3.42 -1.86 -3.71
C GLY A 84 3.35 -1.25 -2.32
N ALA A 85 3.67 0.02 -2.20
CA ALA A 85 3.77 0.67 -0.90
C ALA A 85 2.96 1.97 -0.83
N PHE A 86 2.52 2.33 0.37
CA PHE A 86 1.87 3.60 0.66
C PHE A 86 2.24 4.10 2.05
N ALA A 87 2.00 5.37 2.31
CA ALA A 87 2.20 5.94 3.63
C ALA A 87 1.16 7.02 3.96
N THR A 88 1.05 7.33 5.24
CA THR A 88 0.38 8.54 5.73
C THR A 88 1.34 9.35 6.57
N GLU A 89 1.19 10.67 6.57
CA GLU A 89 2.02 11.58 7.36
C GLU A 89 1.19 12.71 7.95
N GLN A 90 1.70 13.34 8.99
CA GLN A 90 0.99 14.44 9.64
C GLN A 90 1.24 15.78 8.95
N TYR A 91 2.41 15.99 8.40
CA TYR A 91 2.83 17.23 7.77
C TYR A 91 3.33 16.99 6.36
N THR A 92 3.10 17.93 5.47
CA THR A 92 3.75 17.95 4.15
C THR A 92 5.26 17.85 4.32
N HIS A 93 5.89 16.94 3.57
CA HIS A 93 7.29 16.56 3.72
C HIS A 93 7.64 15.89 5.06
N GLY A 94 6.66 15.22 5.68
CA GLY A 94 6.83 14.48 6.95
C GLY A 94 7.60 13.16 6.82
N GLY A 95 8.20 12.87 5.67
CA GLY A 95 9.02 11.69 5.44
C GLY A 95 8.28 10.47 4.91
N GLY A 96 7.00 10.61 4.51
CA GLY A 96 6.20 9.52 3.96
C GLY A 96 6.83 8.86 2.73
N GLU A 97 7.49 9.63 1.84
CA GLU A 97 8.23 9.06 0.72
C GLU A 97 9.40 8.15 1.16
N GLY A 98 10.07 8.50 2.25
CA GLY A 98 11.14 7.68 2.85
C GLY A 98 10.57 6.35 3.35
N VAL A 99 9.39 6.37 3.97
CA VAL A 99 8.66 5.18 4.40
C VAL A 99 8.32 4.30 3.20
N VAL A 100 7.71 4.86 2.15
CA VAL A 100 7.38 4.13 0.91
C VAL A 100 8.61 3.47 0.32
N ARG A 101 9.72 4.18 0.18
CA ARG A 101 10.99 3.62 -0.34
C ARG A 101 11.52 2.47 0.51
N SER A 102 11.42 2.60 1.82
CA SER A 102 11.89 1.57 2.75
C SER A 102 11.05 0.29 2.66
N ILE A 103 9.72 0.43 2.49
CA ILE A 103 8.82 -0.72 2.28
C ILE A 103 9.12 -1.38 0.93
N LEU A 104 9.21 -0.62 -0.17
CA LEU A 104 9.58 -1.15 -1.48
C LEU A 104 10.93 -1.88 -1.44
N GLY A 105 11.90 -1.36 -0.68
CA GLY A 105 13.18 -2.04 -0.45
C GLY A 105 13.01 -3.41 0.23
N ALA A 106 12.14 -3.51 1.23
CA ALA A 106 11.84 -4.78 1.88
C ALA A 106 11.12 -5.75 0.93
N GLU A 107 10.17 -5.28 0.13
CA GLU A 107 9.48 -6.08 -0.89
C GLU A 107 10.45 -6.67 -1.92
N LEU A 108 11.43 -5.87 -2.38
CA LEU A 108 12.49 -6.36 -3.28
C LEU A 108 13.34 -7.45 -2.62
N VAL A 109 13.65 -7.33 -1.32
CA VAL A 109 14.37 -8.37 -0.56
C VAL A 109 13.54 -9.66 -0.49
N PHE A 110 12.22 -9.58 -0.41
CA PHE A 110 11.33 -10.75 -0.46
C PHE A 110 11.17 -11.34 -1.87
N GLY A 111 11.74 -10.72 -2.91
CA GLY A 111 11.60 -11.16 -4.30
C GLY A 111 10.26 -10.81 -4.93
N MET A 112 9.59 -9.75 -4.44
CA MET A 112 8.36 -9.24 -5.05
C MET A 112 8.65 -8.41 -6.30
N LEU A 113 7.64 -8.29 -7.16
CA LEU A 113 7.66 -7.42 -8.35
C LEU A 113 7.08 -6.06 -7.97
N CYS A 114 7.91 -5.09 -7.59
CA CYS A 114 7.43 -3.80 -7.12
C CYS A 114 6.77 -2.97 -8.22
N TYR A 115 5.60 -2.41 -7.91
CA TYR A 115 4.82 -1.52 -8.76
C TYR A 115 4.42 -0.25 -8.01
N SER A 116 4.81 0.89 -8.55
CA SER A 116 4.64 2.19 -7.89
C SER A 116 3.36 2.95 -8.27
N GLY A 117 2.56 2.41 -9.18
CA GLY A 117 1.45 3.15 -9.78
C GLY A 117 1.85 4.00 -10.99
N GLY A 118 3.14 4.28 -11.14
CA GLY A 118 3.76 4.88 -12.33
C GLY A 118 3.40 6.35 -12.57
N GLY A 119 4.41 7.22 -12.62
CA GLY A 119 4.23 8.64 -12.95
C GLY A 119 3.68 8.88 -14.37
N SER A 120 3.85 7.91 -15.27
CA SER A 120 3.37 7.98 -16.67
C SER A 120 1.97 7.39 -16.87
N CYS A 121 1.32 6.88 -15.82
CA CYS A 121 -0.01 6.25 -15.91
C CYS A 121 -1.17 7.27 -15.81
N GLY A 122 -0.90 8.54 -15.99
CA GLY A 122 -1.92 9.59 -15.95
C GLY A 122 -2.13 10.20 -14.56
N ARG A 123 -3.23 10.94 -14.40
CA ARG A 123 -3.55 11.61 -13.12
C ARG A 123 -4.38 10.70 -12.23
N PRO A 124 -4.26 10.81 -10.89
CA PRO A 124 -3.21 11.54 -10.18
C PRO A 124 -1.82 10.96 -10.48
N ILE A 125 -0.78 11.81 -10.45
CA ILE A 125 0.59 11.38 -10.68
C ILE A 125 1.13 10.77 -9.38
N ILE A 126 1.50 9.48 -9.43
CA ILE A 126 2.04 8.73 -8.29
C ILE A 126 3.40 8.19 -8.72
N HIS A 127 4.48 8.62 -8.05
CA HIS A 127 5.84 8.21 -8.45
C HIS A 127 6.28 6.89 -7.82
N LEU A 128 6.24 6.77 -6.50
CA LEU A 128 6.73 5.59 -5.77
C LEU A 128 5.61 4.83 -5.05
N GLY A 129 4.56 5.53 -4.73
CA GLY A 129 3.38 5.09 -4.01
C GLY A 129 2.65 6.30 -3.45
N PRO A 130 1.35 6.21 -3.15
CA PRO A 130 0.61 7.34 -2.61
C PRO A 130 1.04 7.65 -1.17
N VAL A 131 1.14 8.95 -0.88
CA VAL A 131 1.33 9.47 0.49
C VAL A 131 0.19 10.42 0.78
N GLY A 132 -0.54 10.20 1.87
CA GLY A 132 -1.62 11.07 2.32
C GLY A 132 -1.20 11.89 3.54
N VAL A 133 -1.57 13.16 3.57
CA VAL A 133 -1.27 14.06 4.69
C VAL A 133 -2.54 14.29 5.52
N ASN A 134 -2.47 14.13 6.83
CA ASN A 134 -3.54 14.45 7.75
C ASN A 134 -3.01 15.32 8.89
N GLY A 135 -2.78 16.60 8.59
CA GLY A 135 -2.29 17.59 9.57
C GLY A 135 -3.43 18.47 10.10
N ASN A 136 -3.58 18.50 11.41
CA ASN A 136 -4.57 19.37 12.06
C ASN A 136 -4.19 20.88 12.01
N VAL A 137 -3.03 21.21 11.45
CA VAL A 137 -2.46 22.57 11.52
C VAL A 137 -2.76 23.38 10.26
N GLU A 138 -2.90 22.73 9.10
CA GLU A 138 -3.21 23.39 7.83
C GLU A 138 -4.55 22.90 7.29
N PRO A 139 -5.50 23.81 6.98
CA PRO A 139 -6.85 23.45 6.54
C PRO A 139 -6.90 22.59 5.26
N HIS A 140 -5.81 22.57 4.49
CA HIS A 140 -5.72 21.85 3.21
C HIS A 140 -5.15 20.44 3.36
N ASN A 141 -4.58 20.10 4.50
CA ASN A 141 -3.96 18.80 4.75
C ASN A 141 -4.93 17.88 5.52
N ARG A 142 -6.01 17.49 4.85
CA ARG A 142 -6.94 16.47 5.32
C ARG A 142 -6.76 15.22 4.51
N LEU A 143 -6.81 14.07 5.15
CA LEU A 143 -6.60 12.79 4.49
C LEU A 143 -7.59 12.56 3.33
N GLU A 144 -8.80 13.05 3.45
CA GLU A 144 -9.84 12.95 2.41
C GLU A 144 -9.43 13.60 1.08
N ASN A 145 -8.56 14.60 1.10
CA ASN A 145 -8.03 15.21 -0.13
C ASN A 145 -7.15 14.26 -0.95
N TYR A 146 -6.71 13.17 -0.34
CA TYR A 146 -5.85 12.14 -0.95
C TYR A 146 -6.61 10.85 -1.27
N GLU A 147 -7.91 10.76 -1.00
CA GLU A 147 -8.74 9.58 -1.24
C GLU A 147 -8.61 9.09 -2.68
N GLU A 148 -8.73 9.99 -3.67
CA GLU A 148 -8.59 9.65 -5.09
C GLU A 148 -7.21 9.04 -5.39
N ASN A 149 -6.15 9.55 -4.79
CA ASN A 149 -4.79 9.01 -5.00
C ASN A 149 -4.70 7.54 -4.57
N PHE A 150 -5.29 7.20 -3.42
CA PHE A 150 -5.29 5.83 -2.90
C PHE A 150 -6.19 4.91 -3.73
N ARG A 151 -7.41 5.35 -4.10
CA ARG A 151 -8.33 4.57 -4.93
C ARG A 151 -7.75 4.29 -6.32
N VAL A 152 -7.23 5.30 -6.99
CA VAL A 152 -6.62 5.15 -8.32
C VAL A 152 -5.36 4.27 -8.25
N PHE A 153 -4.57 4.38 -7.18
CA PHE A 153 -3.44 3.47 -6.98
C PHE A 153 -3.93 2.02 -6.88
N GLY A 154 -4.96 1.74 -6.09
CA GLY A 154 -5.57 0.41 -5.99
C GLY A 154 -6.07 -0.14 -7.33
N GLN A 155 -6.74 0.70 -8.12
CA GLN A 155 -7.19 0.34 -9.49
C GLN A 155 -6.02 -0.04 -10.39
N ARG A 156 -4.98 0.79 -10.44
CA ARG A 156 -3.79 0.56 -11.26
C ARG A 156 -3.03 -0.69 -10.81
N PHE A 157 -2.93 -0.91 -9.51
CA PHE A 157 -2.29 -2.10 -8.93
C PHE A 157 -3.05 -3.37 -9.34
N ALA A 158 -4.37 -3.38 -9.23
CA ALA A 158 -5.20 -4.51 -9.64
C ALA A 158 -5.12 -4.75 -11.16
N ALA A 159 -5.18 -3.70 -11.97
CA ALA A 159 -5.02 -3.81 -13.42
C ALA A 159 -3.66 -4.44 -13.79
N LYS A 160 -2.57 -4.02 -13.13
CA LYS A 160 -1.24 -4.60 -13.33
C LYS A 160 -1.16 -6.06 -12.86
N ALA A 161 -1.78 -6.40 -11.75
CA ALA A 161 -1.85 -7.77 -11.27
C ALA A 161 -2.61 -8.68 -12.25
N LEU A 162 -3.72 -8.20 -12.83
CA LEU A 162 -4.48 -8.91 -13.85
C LEU A 162 -3.67 -9.12 -15.14
N GLU A 163 -2.91 -8.11 -15.57
CA GLU A 163 -2.00 -8.21 -16.72
C GLU A 163 -0.94 -9.30 -16.51
N LEU A 164 -0.37 -9.38 -15.31
CA LEU A 164 0.74 -10.30 -15.01
C LEU A 164 0.27 -11.73 -14.70
N PHE A 165 -0.85 -11.88 -14.01
CA PHE A 165 -1.29 -13.14 -13.40
C PHE A 165 -2.70 -13.57 -13.82
N GLY A 166 -3.40 -12.77 -14.63
CA GLY A 166 -4.70 -13.12 -15.16
C GLY A 166 -4.65 -14.27 -16.19
N PRO A 167 -5.80 -14.84 -16.55
CA PRO A 167 -5.86 -15.83 -17.62
C PRO A 167 -5.34 -15.19 -18.92
N ARG A 168 -4.41 -15.87 -19.57
CA ARG A 168 -3.95 -15.45 -20.89
C ARG A 168 -5.06 -15.76 -21.91
N PRO A 169 -5.31 -14.85 -22.88
CA PRO A 169 -6.29 -15.10 -23.94
C PRO A 169 -5.91 -16.30 -24.80
#